data_1ed9f7c6f2d7b17963564163105d8add
#
_entry.id   1ed9f7c6f2d7b17963564163105d8add
#
_cell.length_a   1.000
_cell.length_b   1.000
_cell.length_c   1.000
_cell.angle_alpha   90.00
_cell.angle_beta   90.00
_cell.angle_gamma   90.00
#
_symmetry.space_group_name_H-M   'P 1'
#
loop_
_entity.id
_entity.type
_entity.pdbx_description
1 polymer ?
#
loop_
_entity_poly.entity_id
_entity_poly.type
_entity_poly.pdbx_seq_one_letter_code
_entity_poly.pdbx_strand_id
1 'polypeptide(L)'
;MGIIKDVILHDQEAKKQEPSKYDEALAKYNTDLDDNAVREAVRKIIAEKVPQNDTEEVKKFLFGSIELTTLKTTDSETSVLAFTERVNDFDNEYPELPHVATICVYPCFAKTVAESLEVDGVEIACVSGSFPSSQARIEVKVAEASLAVADGATE
;
A
#
# COMPACT_ATOMS: atom_id res chain seq x y z
N MET A 1 -9.75 -38.04 31.33
CA MET A 1 -9.23 -38.39 29.99
C MET A 1 -10.35 -38.73 28.99
N GLY A 2 -11.62 -38.48 29.33
CA GLY A 2 -12.81 -38.69 28.49
C GLY A 2 -13.30 -37.47 27.73
N ILE A 3 -13.20 -36.28 28.30
CA ILE A 3 -13.83 -35.05 27.77
C ILE A 3 -13.15 -34.52 26.48
N ILE A 4 -11.88 -34.77 26.31
CA ILE A 4 -11.14 -34.28 25.10
C ILE A 4 -11.45 -35.15 23.86
N LYS A 5 -11.82 -36.41 24.04
CA LYS A 5 -12.18 -37.30 22.92
C LYS A 5 -13.55 -36.96 22.34
N ASP A 6 -14.49 -36.49 23.15
CA ASP A 6 -15.84 -36.18 22.68
C ASP A 6 -15.90 -34.83 21.90
N VAL A 7 -15.01 -33.91 22.21
CA VAL A 7 -14.87 -32.64 21.46
C VAL A 7 -14.26 -32.86 20.06
N ILE A 8 -13.35 -33.85 19.92
CA ILE A 8 -12.69 -34.14 18.62
C ILE A 8 -13.61 -34.97 17.70
N LEU A 9 -14.57 -35.72 18.23
CA LEU A 9 -15.48 -36.55 17.44
C LEU A 9 -16.70 -35.76 16.88
N HIS A 10 -17.01 -34.59 17.44
CA HIS A 10 -18.10 -33.75 16.92
C HIS A 10 -17.72 -32.90 15.71
N ASP A 11 -16.44 -32.84 15.37
CA ASP A 11 -15.95 -32.02 14.25
C ASP A 11 -15.84 -32.80 12.90
N GLN A 12 -16.32 -34.06 12.86
CA GLN A 12 -16.21 -34.92 11.67
C GLN A 12 -17.49 -35.11 10.87
N GLU A 13 -18.60 -34.54 11.26
CA GLU A 13 -19.69 -34.34 10.31
C GLU A 13 -19.42 -33.02 9.56
N ALA A 14 -18.64 -33.11 8.48
CA ALA A 14 -18.54 -32.05 7.52
C ALA A 14 -19.94 -31.74 6.96
N LYS A 15 -20.66 -30.85 7.67
CA LYS A 15 -21.84 -30.22 7.08
C LYS A 15 -21.36 -29.71 5.70
N LYS A 16 -21.98 -30.18 4.61
CA LYS A 16 -21.83 -29.54 3.31
C LYS A 16 -22.20 -28.07 3.55
N GLN A 17 -21.19 -27.25 3.77
CA GLN A 17 -21.38 -25.82 3.85
C GLN A 17 -21.87 -25.38 2.49
N GLU A 18 -22.98 -24.68 2.45
CA GLU A 18 -23.38 -23.99 1.20
C GLU A 18 -22.20 -23.11 0.76
N PRO A 19 -21.93 -23.06 -0.56
CA PRO A 19 -20.82 -22.28 -1.06
C PRO A 19 -20.93 -20.85 -0.57
N SER A 20 -19.85 -20.34 0.00
CA SER A 20 -19.79 -18.95 0.42
C SER A 20 -19.77 -18.02 -0.78
N LYS A 21 -20.09 -16.74 -0.58
CA LYS A 21 -19.95 -15.73 -1.64
C LYS A 21 -18.53 -15.68 -2.26
N TYR A 22 -17.53 -16.14 -1.52
CA TYR A 22 -16.13 -16.21 -1.98
C TYR A 22 -15.93 -17.43 -2.88
N ASP A 23 -16.53 -18.58 -2.56
CA ASP A 23 -16.49 -19.78 -3.42
C ASP A 23 -17.17 -19.51 -4.74
N GLU A 24 -18.31 -18.82 -4.74
CA GLU A 24 -19.01 -18.38 -5.95
C GLU A 24 -18.19 -17.39 -6.78
N ALA A 25 -17.47 -16.47 -6.13
CA ALA A 25 -16.59 -15.53 -6.80
C ALA A 25 -15.38 -16.23 -7.42
N LEU A 26 -14.72 -17.11 -6.67
CA LEU A 26 -13.55 -17.86 -7.13
C LEU A 26 -13.89 -18.85 -8.24
N ALA A 27 -15.10 -19.45 -8.24
CA ALA A 27 -15.54 -20.37 -9.30
C ALA A 27 -15.61 -19.73 -10.72
N LYS A 28 -15.56 -18.38 -10.80
CA LYS A 28 -15.52 -17.64 -12.06
C LYS A 28 -14.12 -17.62 -12.69
N TYR A 29 -13.10 -18.01 -11.98
CA TYR A 29 -11.71 -17.92 -12.37
C TYR A 29 -11.03 -19.29 -12.31
N ASN A 30 -10.05 -19.52 -13.17
CA ASN A 30 -9.16 -20.67 -13.02
C ASN A 30 -8.20 -20.42 -11.86
N THR A 31 -8.36 -21.13 -10.76
CA THR A 31 -7.50 -21.07 -9.58
C THR A 31 -6.42 -22.15 -9.54
N ASP A 32 -6.49 -23.12 -10.46
CA ASP A 32 -5.46 -24.15 -10.65
C ASP A 32 -4.40 -23.60 -11.62
N LEU A 33 -3.49 -22.80 -11.07
CA LEU A 33 -2.43 -22.12 -11.83
C LEU A 33 -1.11 -22.87 -11.69
N ASP A 34 -0.46 -23.11 -12.82
CA ASP A 34 0.92 -23.59 -12.89
C ASP A 34 1.89 -22.39 -12.94
N ASP A 35 2.87 -22.39 -12.04
CA ASP A 35 3.88 -21.32 -11.92
C ASP A 35 4.63 -21.09 -13.25
N ASN A 36 4.90 -22.14 -14.03
CA ASN A 36 5.56 -21.99 -15.31
C ASN A 36 4.65 -21.32 -16.34
N ALA A 37 3.36 -21.71 -16.38
CA ALA A 37 2.39 -21.08 -17.26
C ALA A 37 2.21 -19.59 -16.93
N VAL A 38 2.15 -19.23 -15.65
CA VAL A 38 2.11 -17.83 -15.20
C VAL A 38 3.37 -17.08 -15.62
N ARG A 39 4.56 -17.68 -15.42
CA ARG A 39 5.83 -17.08 -15.83
C ARG A 39 5.91 -16.81 -17.32
N GLU A 40 5.49 -17.77 -18.15
CA GLU A 40 5.50 -17.58 -19.59
C GLU A 40 4.47 -16.54 -20.05
N ALA A 41 3.28 -16.49 -19.42
CA ALA A 41 2.29 -15.45 -19.69
C ALA A 41 2.85 -14.04 -19.34
N VAL A 42 3.51 -13.90 -18.20
CA VAL A 42 4.16 -12.64 -17.79
C VAL A 42 5.28 -12.25 -18.77
N ARG A 43 6.14 -13.20 -19.17
CA ARG A 43 7.21 -12.95 -20.16
C ARG A 43 6.64 -12.45 -21.48
N LYS A 44 5.53 -13.03 -21.92
CA LYS A 44 4.86 -12.61 -23.17
C LYS A 44 4.34 -11.17 -23.03
N ILE A 45 3.67 -10.84 -21.93
CA ILE A 45 3.18 -9.48 -21.68
C ILE A 45 4.34 -8.49 -21.66
N ILE A 46 5.45 -8.81 -20.98
CA ILE A 46 6.64 -7.97 -20.93
C ILE A 46 7.19 -7.75 -22.34
N ALA A 47 7.38 -8.82 -23.12
CA ALA A 47 7.93 -8.73 -24.46
C ALA A 47 7.07 -7.90 -25.42
N GLU A 48 5.74 -7.97 -25.28
CA GLU A 48 4.79 -7.24 -26.13
C GLU A 48 4.60 -5.78 -25.68
N LYS A 49 4.52 -5.54 -24.37
CA LYS A 49 4.06 -4.25 -23.82
C LYS A 49 5.19 -3.30 -23.42
N VAL A 50 6.31 -3.82 -22.92
CA VAL A 50 7.41 -2.94 -22.49
C VAL A 50 7.94 -2.09 -23.65
N PRO A 51 8.22 -2.62 -24.85
CA PRO A 51 8.71 -1.78 -25.95
C PRO A 51 7.75 -0.66 -26.38
N GLN A 52 6.44 -0.88 -26.18
CA GLN A 52 5.40 0.10 -26.51
C GLN A 52 5.28 1.20 -25.46
N ASN A 53 5.69 0.93 -24.22
CA ASN A 53 5.56 1.81 -23.05
C ASN A 53 6.92 2.38 -22.59
N ASP A 54 8.04 1.99 -23.21
CA ASP A 54 9.37 2.53 -22.89
C ASP A 54 9.58 3.87 -23.62
N THR A 55 8.74 4.83 -23.30
CA THR A 55 8.79 6.20 -23.84
C THR A 55 9.01 7.21 -22.72
N GLU A 56 9.53 8.38 -23.07
CA GLU A 56 9.73 9.48 -22.12
C GLU A 56 8.41 9.91 -21.46
N GLU A 57 7.34 9.98 -22.24
CA GLU A 57 6.01 10.35 -21.77
C GLU A 57 5.49 9.39 -20.70
N VAL A 58 5.59 8.07 -20.97
CA VAL A 58 5.17 7.05 -20.01
C VAL A 58 6.05 7.08 -18.76
N LYS A 59 7.36 7.30 -18.89
CA LYS A 59 8.27 7.44 -17.75
C LYS A 59 7.92 8.64 -16.89
N LYS A 60 7.62 9.79 -17.47
CA LYS A 60 7.16 10.98 -16.74
C LYS A 60 5.82 10.72 -16.04
N PHE A 61 4.88 10.07 -16.71
CA PHE A 61 3.62 9.67 -16.10
C PHE A 61 3.81 8.74 -14.91
N LEU A 62 4.65 7.71 -15.05
CA LEU A 62 4.97 6.77 -13.97
C LEU A 62 5.68 7.47 -12.80
N PHE A 63 6.59 8.40 -13.08
CA PHE A 63 7.26 9.18 -12.05
C PHE A 63 6.25 10.03 -11.26
N GLY A 64 5.34 10.73 -11.94
CA GLY A 64 4.26 11.49 -11.33
C GLY A 64 3.18 10.64 -10.62
N SER A 65 3.27 9.31 -10.73
CA SER A 65 2.38 8.38 -10.03
C SER A 65 3.05 7.69 -8.83
N ILE A 66 4.29 8.07 -8.50
CA ILE A 66 5.03 7.47 -7.39
C ILE A 66 4.45 7.95 -6.06
N GLU A 67 4.10 7.01 -5.20
CA GLU A 67 3.92 7.22 -3.78
C GLU A 67 5.27 7.02 -3.09
N LEU A 68 5.95 8.14 -2.81
CA LEU A 68 7.30 8.11 -2.23
C LEU A 68 7.22 7.81 -0.75
N THR A 69 7.63 6.61 -0.35
CA THR A 69 7.31 6.02 0.95
C THR A 69 8.54 5.84 1.83
N THR A 70 8.42 6.22 3.12
CA THR A 70 9.30 5.77 4.19
C THR A 70 8.48 5.23 5.36
N LEU A 71 8.67 3.95 5.67
CA LEU A 71 7.97 3.23 6.74
C LEU A 71 8.97 2.38 7.54
N LYS A 72 10.13 2.94 7.81
CA LYS A 72 11.16 2.27 8.58
C LYS A 72 10.89 2.41 10.08
N THR A 73 11.14 1.36 10.84
CA THR A 73 11.05 1.42 12.31
C THR A 73 12.03 2.39 12.95
N THR A 74 13.01 2.88 12.19
CA THR A 74 14.04 3.85 12.59
C THR A 74 13.74 5.27 12.12
N ASP A 75 12.58 5.50 11.46
CA ASP A 75 12.21 6.85 11.05
C ASP A 75 12.03 7.76 12.28
N SER A 76 12.40 9.01 12.10
CA SER A 76 12.32 10.08 13.08
C SER A 76 11.89 11.38 12.41
N GLU A 77 11.45 12.36 13.16
CA GLU A 77 11.13 13.69 12.62
C GLU A 77 12.28 14.24 11.76
N THR A 78 13.53 14.13 12.24
CA THR A 78 14.72 14.58 11.50
C THR A 78 14.90 13.83 10.18
N SER A 79 14.70 12.50 10.16
CA SER A 79 14.86 11.71 8.92
C SER A 79 13.72 11.96 7.93
N VAL A 80 12.51 12.18 8.42
CA VAL A 80 11.35 12.51 7.60
C VAL A 80 11.45 13.94 7.06
N LEU A 81 11.89 14.90 7.86
CA LEU A 81 12.20 16.25 7.39
C LEU A 81 13.19 16.20 6.22
N ALA A 82 14.34 15.56 6.39
CA ALA A 82 15.34 15.44 5.34
C ALA A 82 14.82 14.65 4.11
N PHE A 83 13.84 13.77 4.31
CA PHE A 83 13.17 13.06 3.22
C PHE A 83 12.27 13.99 2.42
N THR A 84 11.51 14.87 3.07
CA THR A 84 10.63 15.87 2.44
C THR A 84 11.46 16.95 1.73
N GLU A 85 12.54 17.44 2.37
CA GLU A 85 13.44 18.41 1.75
C GLU A 85 14.01 17.93 0.41
N ARG A 86 14.31 16.63 0.26
CA ARG A 86 14.74 16.09 -1.04
C ARG A 86 13.67 16.15 -2.13
N VAL A 87 12.39 16.15 -1.77
CA VAL A 87 11.30 16.36 -2.74
C VAL A 87 11.26 17.81 -3.17
N ASN A 88 11.41 18.75 -2.24
CA ASN A 88 11.50 20.19 -2.53
C ASN A 88 12.73 20.51 -3.38
N ASP A 89 13.89 19.95 -3.02
CA ASP A 89 15.13 20.14 -3.78
C ASP A 89 15.02 19.62 -5.21
N PHE A 90 14.38 18.45 -5.40
CA PHE A 90 14.17 17.86 -6.71
C PHE A 90 13.29 18.75 -7.59
N ASP A 91 12.20 19.29 -7.09
CA ASP A 91 11.31 20.18 -7.83
C ASP A 91 12.04 21.47 -8.23
N ASN A 92 12.85 22.04 -7.33
CA ASN A 92 13.65 23.21 -7.59
C ASN A 92 14.77 22.96 -8.63
N GLU A 93 15.38 21.76 -8.63
CA GLU A 93 16.46 21.41 -9.55
C GLU A 93 15.94 21.01 -10.93
N TYR A 94 14.74 20.40 -11.02
CA TYR A 94 14.15 19.86 -12.25
C TYR A 94 12.71 20.32 -12.47
N PRO A 95 12.46 21.62 -12.60
CA PRO A 95 11.10 22.18 -12.70
C PRO A 95 10.35 21.76 -13.98
N GLU A 96 11.03 21.18 -14.96
CA GLU A 96 10.43 20.64 -16.19
C GLU A 96 9.96 19.18 -16.06
N LEU A 97 10.29 18.52 -14.95
CA LEU A 97 9.83 17.15 -14.65
C LEU A 97 8.61 17.17 -13.74
N PRO A 98 7.75 16.15 -13.79
CA PRO A 98 6.70 16.02 -12.81
C PRO A 98 7.30 15.73 -11.42
N HIS A 99 6.63 16.17 -10.37
CA HIS A 99 6.90 15.72 -9.00
C HIS A 99 6.25 14.35 -8.73
N VAL A 100 6.60 13.73 -7.60
CA VAL A 100 5.93 12.51 -7.11
C VAL A 100 4.48 12.79 -6.73
N ALA A 101 3.61 11.78 -6.76
CA ALA A 101 2.21 11.96 -6.41
C ALA A 101 2.02 12.26 -4.92
N THR A 102 2.68 11.47 -4.08
CA THR A 102 2.53 11.57 -2.63
C THR A 102 3.84 11.35 -1.89
N ILE A 103 3.92 11.85 -0.65
CA ILE A 103 4.86 11.40 0.38
C ILE A 103 4.08 10.56 1.36
N CYS A 104 4.46 9.28 1.53
CA CYS A 104 3.79 8.34 2.44
C CYS A 104 4.65 8.05 3.66
N VAL A 105 4.08 8.27 4.85
CA VAL A 105 4.75 8.14 6.14
C VAL A 105 3.87 7.46 7.20
N TYR A 106 4.43 7.16 8.37
CA TYR A 106 3.62 6.84 9.54
C TYR A 106 2.83 8.06 10.02
N PRO A 107 1.62 7.88 10.59
CA PRO A 107 0.73 8.97 10.98
C PRO A 107 1.36 10.02 11.88
N CYS A 108 2.26 9.59 12.79
CA CYS A 108 2.96 10.49 13.71
C CYS A 108 3.91 11.49 13.02
N PHE A 109 4.18 11.31 11.72
CA PHE A 109 5.04 12.22 10.94
C PHE A 109 4.26 13.08 9.93
N ALA A 110 2.93 12.96 9.87
CA ALA A 110 2.10 13.77 8.97
C ALA A 110 2.40 15.26 9.13
N LYS A 111 2.46 15.74 10.38
CA LYS A 111 2.76 17.13 10.69
C LYS A 111 4.14 17.57 10.23
N THR A 112 5.16 16.73 10.40
CA THR A 112 6.52 17.02 9.92
C THR A 112 6.54 17.23 8.41
N VAL A 113 5.83 16.39 7.65
CA VAL A 113 5.72 16.55 6.20
C VAL A 113 4.92 17.81 5.85
N ALA A 114 3.76 18.03 6.49
CA ALA A 114 2.89 19.18 6.23
C ALA A 114 3.56 20.52 6.48
N GLU A 115 4.44 20.60 7.49
CA GLU A 115 5.17 21.84 7.86
C GLU A 115 6.41 22.07 6.98
N SER A 116 6.90 21.06 6.24
CA SER A 116 8.15 21.16 5.48
C SER A 116 7.99 20.97 3.96
N LEU A 117 6.87 20.44 3.49
CA LEU A 117 6.61 20.25 2.06
C LEU A 117 6.26 21.61 1.42
N GLU A 118 7.03 21.98 0.39
CA GLU A 118 6.89 23.26 -0.34
C GLU A 118 6.30 23.06 -1.74
N VAL A 119 6.30 21.82 -2.25
CA VAL A 119 5.86 21.52 -3.63
C VAL A 119 4.34 21.40 -3.69
N ASP A 120 3.72 22.29 -4.45
CA ASP A 120 2.28 22.24 -4.72
C ASP A 120 1.90 20.97 -5.50
N GLY A 121 0.83 20.29 -5.08
CA GLY A 121 0.29 19.12 -5.77
C GLY A 121 0.88 17.78 -5.34
N VAL A 122 1.85 17.76 -4.43
CA VAL A 122 2.28 16.54 -3.75
C VAL A 122 1.38 16.32 -2.53
N GLU A 123 0.69 15.19 -2.50
CA GLU A 123 -0.21 14.85 -1.40
C GLU A 123 0.53 14.17 -0.24
N ILE A 124 -0.07 14.21 0.95
CA ILE A 124 0.48 13.60 2.16
C ILE A 124 -0.32 12.36 2.51
N ALA A 125 0.25 11.19 2.20
CA ALA A 125 -0.35 9.90 2.52
C ALA A 125 0.14 9.38 3.88
N CYS A 126 -0.76 8.81 4.67
CA CYS A 126 -0.40 8.14 5.91
C CYS A 126 -0.95 6.72 5.94
N VAL A 127 -0.09 5.76 6.31
CA VAL A 127 -0.61 4.44 6.68
C VAL A 127 -1.55 4.57 7.87
N SER A 128 -2.58 3.74 7.94
CA SER A 128 -3.60 3.84 8.98
C SER A 128 -4.08 2.46 9.46
N GLY A 129 -4.94 2.46 10.47
CA GLY A 129 -5.56 1.26 10.98
C GLY A 129 -4.59 0.34 11.71
N SER A 130 -3.55 0.89 12.36
CA SER A 130 -2.48 0.15 13.03
C SER A 130 -1.67 -0.72 12.06
N PHE A 131 -1.30 -0.13 10.92
CA PHE A 131 -0.41 -0.77 9.93
C PHE A 131 0.91 -1.24 10.59
N PRO A 132 1.48 -2.42 10.20
CA PRO A 132 1.02 -3.30 9.13
C PRO A 132 0.06 -4.41 9.60
N SER A 133 -0.05 -4.69 10.89
CA SER A 133 -0.77 -5.86 11.40
C SER A 133 -2.28 -5.64 11.52
N SER A 134 -2.71 -4.40 11.67
CA SER A 134 -4.11 -4.03 11.86
C SER A 134 -4.80 -4.69 13.07
N GLN A 135 -4.03 -5.16 14.07
CA GLN A 135 -4.50 -5.87 15.25
C GLN A 135 -4.77 -4.92 16.43
N ALA A 136 -5.51 -3.84 16.18
CA ALA A 136 -5.94 -2.90 17.19
C ALA A 136 -7.47 -2.75 17.23
N ARG A 137 -7.97 -2.21 18.34
CA ARG A 137 -9.39 -1.91 18.49
C ARG A 137 -9.80 -0.82 17.50
N ILE A 138 -11.07 -0.84 17.08
CA ILE A 138 -11.59 0.11 16.09
C ILE A 138 -11.46 1.56 16.55
N GLU A 139 -11.65 1.83 17.85
CA GLU A 139 -11.55 3.17 18.43
C GLU A 139 -10.13 3.74 18.27
N VAL A 140 -9.11 2.89 18.41
CA VAL A 140 -7.69 3.29 18.21
C VAL A 140 -7.44 3.62 16.75
N LYS A 141 -7.94 2.79 15.81
CA LYS A 141 -7.79 3.02 14.37
C LYS A 141 -8.47 4.33 13.92
N VAL A 142 -9.66 4.59 14.45
CA VAL A 142 -10.40 5.83 14.15
C VAL A 142 -9.65 7.03 14.72
N ALA A 143 -9.13 6.94 15.93
CA ALA A 143 -8.35 8.02 16.53
C ALA A 143 -7.06 8.30 15.74
N GLU A 144 -6.35 7.25 15.31
CA GLU A 144 -5.12 7.38 14.51
C GLU A 144 -5.40 8.11 13.18
N ALA A 145 -6.41 7.69 12.42
CA ALA A 145 -6.79 8.35 11.17
C ALA A 145 -7.21 9.81 11.39
N SER A 146 -7.98 10.08 12.45
CA SER A 146 -8.44 11.43 12.76
C SER A 146 -7.27 12.37 13.12
N LEU A 147 -6.27 11.87 13.85
CA LEU A 147 -5.08 12.63 14.18
C LEU A 147 -4.20 12.89 12.96
N ALA A 148 -4.00 11.89 12.11
CA ALA A 148 -3.24 12.05 10.87
C ALA A 148 -3.85 13.15 9.97
N VAL A 149 -5.17 13.16 9.81
CA VAL A 149 -5.88 14.21 9.05
C VAL A 149 -5.71 15.58 9.73
N ALA A 150 -5.83 15.65 11.06
CA ALA A 150 -5.63 16.89 11.79
C ALA A 150 -4.19 17.43 11.67
N ASP A 151 -3.22 16.54 11.51
CA ASP A 151 -1.80 16.85 11.32
C ASP A 151 -1.43 17.10 9.83
N GLY A 152 -2.39 17.06 8.91
CA GLY A 152 -2.22 17.47 7.52
C GLY A 152 -2.21 16.34 6.51
N ALA A 153 -2.46 15.08 6.88
CA ALA A 153 -2.62 14.01 5.90
C ALA A 153 -3.87 14.23 5.03
N THR A 154 -3.71 14.02 3.73
CA THR A 154 -4.76 14.17 2.71
C THR A 154 -5.23 12.83 2.15
N GLU A 155 -4.41 11.78 2.34
CA GLU A 155 -4.67 10.40 1.90
C GLU A 155 -4.32 9.36 2.98
#